data_447caa1f0cb51bf1d3ebac6da3bbbd19
#
_entry.id   447caa1f0cb51bf1d3ebac6da3bbbd19
#
_cell.length_a   1.000
_cell.length_b   1.000
_cell.length_c   1.000
_cell.angle_alpha   90.00
_cell.angle_beta   90.00
_cell.angle_gamma   90.00
#
_symmetry.space_group_name_H-M   'P 1'
#
loop_
_entity.id
_entity.type
_entity.pdbx_description
1 polymer ?
#
loop_
_entity_poly.entity_id
_entity_poly.type
_entity_poly.pdbx_seq_one_letter_code
_entity_poly.pdbx_strand_id
1 'polypeptide(L)'
;MTIRKNMLAGLAIVATAALGLTACSSGAPTSDASDDAGITVYNAQHESLAQEWVDAFTAETGIKVTIRNGSDTEMSNQIIQEGAASPADVFLTENSPAMAQVENAGLFADVDKATIAQVPADFRPSTGKWTGIAARSTVFVYDAKKISADQLPKSMLDLAKPEWKGKWAASPTGADFQAIVAALLELKGEAATTEWLAGMKENFTAYKGNSTAMKAVNAGEIDAALIYHYYYYGDQAETGENSKNVTPYYFKNQDPGAFVSVSGGGVLTSSKHAEQAQEFLKFVTGKAGQEILKTGTSFEYPVGSKVASNDKLVPLKELQAPTVDPAKLNSATVTELMNTAGLL
;
A
#
# COMPACT_ATOMS: atom_id res chain seq x y z
N MET A 1 53.39 11.03 41.79
CA MET A 1 54.31 12.13 41.49
C MET A 1 53.43 13.24 40.90
N THR A 2 53.01 14.11 41.81
CA THR A 2 53.13 15.58 41.87
C THR A 2 52.32 16.34 40.83
N ILE A 3 51.12 16.83 41.17
CA ILE A 3 50.75 18.19 41.72
C ILE A 3 51.18 19.34 40.76
N ARG A 4 50.16 20.11 40.30
CA ARG A 4 49.91 21.49 40.70
C ARG A 4 48.67 22.11 40.07
N LYS A 5 47.84 22.60 40.99
CA LYS A 5 46.82 23.67 40.93
C LYS A 5 47.41 24.95 40.38
N ASN A 6 46.61 25.83 39.74
CA ASN A 6 46.52 27.24 40.04
C ASN A 6 45.17 27.83 39.69
N MET A 7 44.55 28.41 40.68
CA MET A 7 43.45 29.39 40.72
C MET A 7 43.97 30.81 40.46
N LEU A 8 43.11 31.69 39.93
CA LEU A 8 42.98 33.15 40.17
C LEU A 8 41.86 33.65 39.27
N ALA A 9 40.71 34.10 39.67
CA ALA A 9 40.13 35.15 40.51
C ALA A 9 40.22 36.57 39.92
N GLY A 10 39.05 37.20 39.76
CA GLY A 10 38.83 38.64 39.70
C GLY A 10 38.39 39.17 38.34
N LEU A 11 37.46 40.05 38.13
CA LEU A 11 36.84 41.10 38.93
C LEU A 11 35.60 41.63 38.19
N ALA A 12 34.56 42.01 38.88
CA ALA A 12 33.32 42.61 38.38
C ALA A 12 33.53 44.08 37.97
N ILE A 13 32.80 44.57 36.97
CA ILE A 13 32.45 45.97 36.81
C ILE A 13 30.96 46.08 36.43
N VAL A 14 30.23 46.74 37.31
CA VAL A 14 28.86 47.23 37.17
C VAL A 14 28.91 48.58 36.47
N ALA A 15 28.10 48.79 35.45
CA ALA A 15 27.77 50.12 34.97
C ALA A 15 26.29 50.17 34.56
N THR A 16 25.52 50.78 35.44
CA THR A 16 24.15 51.26 35.23
C THR A 16 24.12 52.51 34.38
N ALA A 17 23.27 52.58 33.38
CA ALA A 17 22.77 53.86 32.86
C ALA A 17 21.34 53.65 32.32
N ALA A 18 20.51 54.57 32.73
CA ALA A 18 19.04 54.56 32.65
C ALA A 18 18.49 55.29 31.43
N LEU A 19 17.23 54.97 31.13
CA LEU A 19 16.12 55.79 30.58
C LEU A 19 16.21 56.29 29.12
N GLY A 20 15.21 55.80 28.39
CA GLY A 20 14.71 56.40 27.17
C GLY A 20 13.39 55.74 26.74
N LEU A 21 12.25 56.11 27.35
CA LEU A 21 10.93 55.81 26.85
C LEU A 21 10.67 56.69 25.61
N THR A 22 10.54 56.05 24.46
CA THR A 22 9.81 56.60 23.35
C THR A 22 8.78 55.56 22.89
N ALA A 23 7.53 55.80 23.22
CA ALA A 23 6.38 55.12 22.66
C ALA A 23 6.26 55.55 21.19
N CYS A 24 6.51 54.63 20.26
CA CYS A 24 6.01 54.70 18.92
C CYS A 24 5.10 53.48 18.72
N SER A 25 3.82 53.73 18.80
CA SER A 25 2.76 52.88 18.25
C SER A 25 2.98 52.78 16.75
N SER A 26 3.57 51.71 16.32
CA SER A 26 3.49 51.26 14.94
C SER A 26 2.85 49.86 14.96
N GLY A 27 1.69 49.76 14.29
CA GLY A 27 0.98 48.50 14.15
C GLY A 27 1.93 47.38 13.77
N ALA A 28 1.89 46.33 14.57
CA ALA A 28 2.48 45.08 14.14
C ALA A 28 1.79 44.69 12.82
N PRO A 29 2.53 44.39 11.76
CA PRO A 29 1.95 43.63 10.71
C PRO A 29 1.53 42.32 11.36
N THR A 30 0.23 42.02 11.39
CA THR A 30 -0.25 40.65 11.44
C THR A 30 0.41 39.99 10.24
N SER A 31 1.53 39.32 10.46
CA SER A 31 1.95 38.29 9.54
C SER A 31 0.81 37.27 9.60
N ASP A 32 -0.11 37.37 8.63
CA ASP A 32 -0.69 36.16 8.08
C ASP A 32 0.54 35.32 7.72
N ALA A 33 0.93 34.45 8.61
CA ALA A 33 1.71 33.29 8.27
C ALA A 33 0.79 32.57 7.27
N SER A 34 0.96 32.86 6.00
CA SER A 34 0.47 32.01 4.95
C SER A 34 0.97 30.64 5.34
N ASP A 35 0.04 29.77 5.60
CA ASP A 35 0.25 28.36 5.91
C ASP A 35 0.85 27.71 4.63
N ASP A 36 2.10 28.02 4.33
CA ASP A 36 2.89 27.49 3.21
C ASP A 36 3.45 26.09 3.58
N ALA A 37 2.96 25.55 4.70
CA ALA A 37 3.22 24.21 5.17
C ALA A 37 2.35 23.26 4.35
N GLY A 38 2.98 22.57 3.39
CA GLY A 38 2.35 21.51 2.62
C GLY A 38 1.99 20.31 3.50
N ILE A 39 1.45 19.26 2.88
CA ILE A 39 1.12 18.01 3.55
C ILE A 39 2.27 17.00 3.52
N THR A 40 2.29 16.11 4.51
CA THR A 40 3.21 14.96 4.59
C THR A 40 2.44 13.67 4.29
N VAL A 41 2.89 12.94 3.29
CA VAL A 41 2.34 11.64 2.88
C VAL A 41 3.28 10.52 3.30
N TYR A 42 2.82 9.63 4.17
CA TYR A 42 3.46 8.34 4.38
C TYR A 42 2.98 7.39 3.30
N ASN A 43 3.94 6.98 2.46
CA ASN A 43 3.63 6.26 1.24
C ASN A 43 4.19 4.84 1.26
N ALA A 44 3.30 3.89 1.15
CA ALA A 44 3.63 2.50 0.89
C ALA A 44 3.10 2.02 -0.49
N GLN A 45 2.54 2.92 -1.29
CA GLN A 45 2.21 2.67 -2.69
C GLN A 45 3.49 2.81 -3.55
N HIS A 46 3.47 2.32 -4.79
CA HIS A 46 4.59 2.44 -5.72
C HIS A 46 5.12 3.88 -5.77
N GLU A 47 6.42 4.06 -5.51
CA GLU A 47 7.04 5.38 -5.36
C GLU A 47 6.84 6.26 -6.59
N SER A 48 7.00 5.69 -7.80
CA SER A 48 6.81 6.43 -9.05
C SER A 48 5.37 6.91 -9.23
N LEU A 49 4.39 6.07 -8.93
CA LEU A 49 2.96 6.42 -9.02
C LEU A 49 2.59 7.51 -8.01
N ALA A 50 3.06 7.37 -6.76
CA ALA A 50 2.82 8.38 -5.73
C ALA A 50 3.45 9.72 -6.11
N GLN A 51 4.64 9.72 -6.70
CA GLN A 51 5.30 10.93 -7.19
C GLN A 51 4.53 11.57 -8.34
N GLU A 52 4.03 10.78 -9.31
CA GLU A 52 3.20 11.31 -10.40
C GLU A 52 1.91 11.98 -9.88
N TRP A 53 1.26 11.39 -8.87
CA TRP A 53 0.10 12.02 -8.20
C TRP A 53 0.48 13.33 -7.52
N VAL A 54 1.60 13.35 -6.80
CA VAL A 54 2.07 14.54 -6.09
C VAL A 54 2.42 15.66 -7.05
N ASP A 55 3.15 15.36 -8.12
CA ASP A 55 3.55 16.35 -9.12
C ASP A 55 2.32 16.98 -9.79
N ALA A 56 1.34 16.15 -10.19
CA ALA A 56 0.12 16.61 -10.81
C ALA A 56 -0.78 17.41 -9.84
N PHE A 57 -0.92 16.93 -8.60
CA PHE A 57 -1.68 17.64 -7.55
C PHE A 57 -1.05 19.00 -7.22
N THR A 58 0.27 19.05 -7.04
CA THR A 58 0.99 20.30 -6.75
C THR A 58 0.88 21.29 -7.91
N ALA A 59 0.95 20.79 -9.15
CA ALA A 59 0.78 21.62 -10.34
C ALA A 59 -0.64 22.23 -10.45
N GLU A 60 -1.68 21.49 -10.02
CA GLU A 60 -3.06 21.92 -10.07
C GLU A 60 -3.44 22.88 -8.94
N THR A 61 -2.96 22.60 -7.72
CA THR A 61 -3.41 23.28 -6.49
C THR A 61 -2.42 24.26 -5.90
N GLY A 62 -1.12 24.11 -6.20
CA GLY A 62 -0.04 24.83 -5.54
C GLY A 62 0.33 24.27 -4.17
N ILE A 63 -0.39 23.29 -3.63
CA ILE A 63 -0.12 22.66 -2.35
C ILE A 63 1.13 21.77 -2.47
N LYS A 64 2.12 22.03 -1.60
CA LYS A 64 3.34 21.21 -1.54
C LYS A 64 3.06 19.87 -0.84
N VAL A 65 3.68 18.82 -1.31
CA VAL A 65 3.58 17.49 -0.71
C VAL A 65 4.97 16.91 -0.47
N THR A 66 5.21 16.49 0.76
CA THR A 66 6.42 15.74 1.12
C THR A 66 6.07 14.27 1.24
N ILE A 67 6.76 13.40 0.48
CA ILE A 67 6.57 11.95 0.53
C ILE A 67 7.65 11.32 1.42
N ARG A 68 7.22 10.41 2.29
CA ARG A 68 8.08 9.46 2.99
C ARG A 68 7.71 8.05 2.55
N ASN A 69 8.60 7.39 1.82
CA ASN A 69 8.40 6.05 1.29
C ASN A 69 8.79 4.97 2.31
N GLY A 70 8.06 3.85 2.29
CA GLY A 70 8.33 2.63 3.06
C GLY A 70 7.39 1.51 2.65
N SER A 71 7.43 0.39 3.33
CA SER A 71 6.51 -0.72 3.09
C SER A 71 5.19 -0.55 3.86
N ASP A 72 4.13 -1.27 3.46
CA ASP A 72 2.83 -1.31 4.15
C ASP A 72 3.01 -1.58 5.66
N THR A 73 3.81 -2.57 6.02
CA THR A 73 4.07 -2.96 7.42
C THR A 73 4.88 -1.90 8.17
N GLU A 74 5.91 -1.32 7.54
CA GLU A 74 6.74 -0.30 8.16
C GLU A 74 5.94 0.96 8.46
N MET A 75 5.26 1.50 7.45
CA MET A 75 4.52 2.75 7.59
C MET A 75 3.32 2.61 8.54
N SER A 76 2.55 1.52 8.48
CA SER A 76 1.43 1.30 9.40
C SER A 76 1.89 1.17 10.85
N ASN A 77 2.95 0.41 11.12
CA ASN A 77 3.52 0.27 12.46
C ASN A 77 4.07 1.61 12.97
N GLN A 78 4.73 2.39 12.11
CA GLN A 78 5.23 3.69 12.48
C GLN A 78 4.09 4.64 12.86
N ILE A 79 3.04 4.74 12.05
CA ILE A 79 1.86 5.56 12.34
C ILE A 79 1.23 5.17 13.70
N ILE A 80 1.12 3.86 13.96
CA ILE A 80 0.56 3.37 15.22
C ILE A 80 1.46 3.74 16.42
N GLN A 81 2.77 3.66 16.29
CA GLN A 81 3.72 4.05 17.34
C GLN A 81 3.73 5.56 17.58
N GLU A 82 3.64 6.35 16.53
CA GLU A 82 3.58 7.82 16.61
C GLU A 82 2.23 8.31 17.17
N GLY A 83 1.14 7.60 16.89
CA GLY A 83 -0.20 7.91 17.36
C GLY A 83 -0.61 9.36 17.06
N ALA A 84 -1.07 10.08 18.07
CA ALA A 84 -1.47 11.49 17.95
C ALA A 84 -0.31 12.46 17.67
N ALA A 85 0.94 12.00 17.78
CA ALA A 85 2.13 12.79 17.46
C ALA A 85 2.67 12.55 16.04
N SER A 86 1.99 11.72 15.25
CA SER A 86 2.43 11.47 13.88
C SER A 86 2.48 12.77 13.06
N PRO A 87 3.59 13.02 12.36
CA PRO A 87 3.70 14.18 11.46
C PRO A 87 3.05 13.94 10.10
N ALA A 88 2.56 12.73 9.83
CA ALA A 88 1.90 12.41 8.58
C ALA A 88 0.47 12.96 8.56
N ASP A 89 0.08 13.49 7.41
CA ASP A 89 -1.29 13.95 7.12
C ASP A 89 -2.08 12.87 6.39
N VAL A 90 -1.43 12.15 5.47
CA VAL A 90 -2.04 11.11 4.64
C VAL A 90 -1.22 9.84 4.71
N PHE A 91 -1.91 8.69 4.71
CA PHE A 91 -1.31 7.38 4.52
C PHE A 91 -1.83 6.75 3.23
N LEU A 92 -0.90 6.33 2.35
CA LEU A 92 -1.20 5.56 1.14
C LEU A 92 -0.58 4.17 1.25
N THR A 93 -1.32 3.14 0.86
CA THR A 93 -0.87 1.75 0.92
C THR A 93 -0.97 1.04 -0.43
N GLU A 94 -0.19 -0.01 -0.58
CA GLU A 94 -0.41 -1.00 -1.63
C GLU A 94 -1.57 -1.93 -1.30
N ASN A 95 -1.73 -2.32 -0.04
CA ASN A 95 -2.67 -3.35 0.37
C ASN A 95 -3.54 -2.95 1.56
N SER A 96 -4.81 -3.34 1.52
CA SER A 96 -5.82 -2.99 2.52
C SER A 96 -5.53 -3.47 3.96
N PRO A 97 -4.85 -4.60 4.23
CA PRO A 97 -4.58 -5.01 5.61
C PRO A 97 -3.86 -3.97 6.45
N ALA A 98 -2.94 -3.19 5.86
CA ALA A 98 -2.26 -2.10 6.56
C ALA A 98 -3.21 -0.94 6.89
N MET A 99 -4.15 -0.62 5.99
CA MET A 99 -5.21 0.36 6.25
C MET A 99 -6.11 -0.09 7.41
N ALA A 100 -6.58 -1.34 7.37
CA ALA A 100 -7.39 -1.90 8.44
C ALA A 100 -6.67 -1.88 9.81
N GLN A 101 -5.36 -2.10 9.83
CA GLN A 101 -4.55 -2.05 11.04
C GLN A 101 -4.53 -0.62 11.65
N VAL A 102 -4.30 0.41 10.84
CA VAL A 102 -4.29 1.82 11.28
C VAL A 102 -5.71 2.28 11.67
N GLU A 103 -6.75 1.82 10.95
CA GLU A 103 -8.14 2.07 11.29
C GLU A 103 -8.53 1.48 12.64
N ASN A 104 -8.15 0.23 12.91
CA ASN A 104 -8.41 -0.44 14.18
C ASN A 104 -7.71 0.25 15.36
N ALA A 105 -6.62 0.95 15.12
CA ALA A 105 -5.96 1.81 16.11
C ALA A 105 -6.68 3.17 16.30
N GLY A 106 -7.73 3.47 15.54
CA GLY A 106 -8.52 4.70 15.64
C GLY A 106 -7.82 5.94 15.10
N LEU A 107 -6.85 5.77 14.19
CA LEU A 107 -5.97 6.85 13.74
C LEU A 107 -6.39 7.52 12.43
N PHE A 108 -7.48 7.07 11.78
CA PHE A 108 -8.04 7.75 10.61
C PHE A 108 -9.20 8.68 10.95
N ALA A 109 -9.19 9.86 10.36
CA ALA A 109 -10.35 10.73 10.27
C ALA A 109 -11.39 10.18 9.27
N ASP A 110 -12.61 10.72 9.30
CA ASP A 110 -13.60 10.41 8.27
C ASP A 110 -13.16 10.98 6.92
N VAL A 111 -13.31 10.19 5.87
CA VAL A 111 -13.08 10.68 4.51
C VAL A 111 -14.26 11.52 4.06
N ASP A 112 -14.00 12.63 3.38
CA ASP A 112 -15.02 13.51 2.86
C ASP A 112 -16.03 12.78 1.96
N LYS A 113 -17.32 13.10 2.13
CA LYS A 113 -18.41 12.47 1.36
C LYS A 113 -18.23 12.60 -0.15
N ALA A 114 -17.65 13.72 -0.61
CA ALA A 114 -17.38 13.95 -2.01
C ALA A 114 -16.32 12.97 -2.56
N THR A 115 -15.28 12.67 -1.78
CA THR A 115 -14.23 11.69 -2.09
C THR A 115 -14.81 10.27 -2.07
N ILE A 116 -15.57 9.93 -1.03
CA ILE A 116 -16.27 8.63 -0.92
C ILE A 116 -17.17 8.36 -2.12
N ALA A 117 -17.87 9.39 -2.62
CA ALA A 117 -18.76 9.25 -3.77
C ALA A 117 -18.06 8.96 -5.10
N GLN A 118 -16.76 9.21 -5.19
CA GLN A 118 -15.95 8.92 -6.39
C GLN A 118 -15.63 7.43 -6.54
N VAL A 119 -15.63 6.66 -5.44
CA VAL A 119 -15.19 5.27 -5.40
C VAL A 119 -16.38 4.34 -5.14
N PRO A 120 -16.62 3.32 -5.98
CA PRO A 120 -17.68 2.32 -5.75
C PRO A 120 -17.52 1.59 -4.41
N ALA A 121 -18.64 1.10 -3.86
CA ALA A 121 -18.66 0.44 -2.56
C ALA A 121 -17.74 -0.80 -2.49
N ASP A 122 -17.58 -1.51 -3.59
CA ASP A 122 -16.75 -2.72 -3.68
C ASP A 122 -15.24 -2.44 -3.51
N PHE A 123 -14.82 -1.17 -3.65
CA PHE A 123 -13.42 -0.75 -3.56
C PHE A 123 -13.15 0.20 -2.39
N ARG A 124 -13.97 0.18 -1.36
CA ARG A 124 -13.77 1.00 -0.17
C ARG A 124 -14.31 0.31 1.07
N PRO A 125 -13.77 0.60 2.27
CA PRO A 125 -14.30 0.03 3.50
C PRO A 125 -15.72 0.52 3.77
N SER A 126 -16.50 -0.30 4.46
CA SER A 126 -17.85 0.06 4.89
C SER A 126 -17.86 1.18 5.94
N THR A 127 -16.73 1.44 6.59
CA THR A 127 -16.55 2.37 7.70
C THR A 127 -16.42 3.84 7.29
N GLY A 128 -15.95 4.10 6.05
CA GLY A 128 -15.71 5.46 5.57
C GLY A 128 -14.48 6.16 6.17
N LYS A 129 -13.60 5.42 6.86
CA LYS A 129 -12.37 5.95 7.47
C LYS A 129 -11.22 6.11 6.50
N TRP A 130 -11.26 5.40 5.39
CA TRP A 130 -10.33 5.48 4.27
C TRP A 130 -11.06 5.09 2.99
N THR A 131 -10.41 5.18 1.85
CA THR A 131 -10.99 4.83 0.56
C THR A 131 -10.00 4.11 -0.34
N GLY A 132 -10.49 3.34 -1.30
CA GLY A 132 -9.65 2.78 -2.34
C GLY A 132 -9.09 3.85 -3.26
N ILE A 133 -7.85 3.68 -3.67
CA ILE A 133 -7.14 4.56 -4.60
C ILE A 133 -6.74 3.83 -5.88
N ALA A 134 -6.52 2.53 -5.79
CA ALA A 134 -6.19 1.64 -6.88
C ALA A 134 -6.59 0.21 -6.52
N ALA A 135 -6.57 -0.71 -7.49
CA ALA A 135 -6.75 -2.14 -7.22
C ALA A 135 -5.78 -3.00 -8.02
N ARG A 136 -5.54 -4.21 -7.52
CA ARG A 136 -4.66 -5.19 -8.14
C ARG A 136 -5.24 -6.59 -8.03
N SER A 137 -5.15 -7.37 -9.11
CA SER A 137 -5.70 -8.73 -9.12
C SER A 137 -4.63 -9.78 -8.83
N THR A 138 -4.97 -10.77 -8.07
CA THR A 138 -4.20 -12.00 -7.97
C THR A 138 -4.15 -12.68 -9.33
N VAL A 139 -3.02 -13.25 -9.68
CA VAL A 139 -2.80 -14.02 -10.91
C VAL A 139 -1.89 -15.20 -10.62
N PHE A 140 -2.20 -16.34 -11.23
CA PHE A 140 -1.33 -17.50 -11.26
C PHE A 140 -0.56 -17.46 -12.57
N VAL A 141 0.73 -17.18 -12.52
CA VAL A 141 1.60 -17.17 -13.70
C VAL A 141 2.28 -18.51 -13.85
N TYR A 142 2.37 -19.02 -15.08
CA TYR A 142 2.90 -20.36 -15.32
C TYR A 142 3.66 -20.47 -16.65
N ASP A 143 4.52 -21.48 -16.79
CA ASP A 143 5.14 -21.87 -18.03
C ASP A 143 4.24 -22.86 -18.79
N ALA A 144 3.64 -22.41 -19.89
CA ALA A 144 2.72 -23.20 -20.70
C ALA A 144 3.39 -24.42 -21.40
N LYS A 145 4.73 -24.52 -21.38
CA LYS A 145 5.46 -25.71 -21.86
C LYS A 145 5.50 -26.81 -20.79
N LYS A 146 5.26 -26.47 -19.52
CA LYS A 146 5.33 -27.40 -18.38
C LYS A 146 3.95 -27.76 -17.83
N ILE A 147 3.01 -26.83 -17.85
CA ILE A 147 1.64 -27.01 -17.39
C ILE A 147 0.69 -26.74 -18.55
N SER A 148 -0.06 -27.73 -18.98
CA SER A 148 -1.12 -27.56 -20.00
C SER A 148 -2.38 -26.93 -19.39
N ALA A 149 -3.23 -26.33 -20.21
CA ALA A 149 -4.41 -25.59 -19.78
C ALA A 149 -5.41 -26.47 -18.97
N ASP A 150 -5.50 -27.75 -19.26
CA ASP A 150 -6.34 -28.72 -18.55
C ASP A 150 -5.78 -29.14 -17.19
N GLN A 151 -4.48 -28.91 -16.94
CA GLN A 151 -3.80 -29.19 -15.68
C GLN A 151 -3.81 -27.98 -14.73
N LEU A 152 -4.26 -26.80 -15.18
CA LEU A 152 -4.31 -25.61 -14.32
C LEU A 152 -5.25 -25.82 -13.11
N PRO A 153 -4.92 -25.22 -11.95
CA PRO A 153 -5.72 -25.36 -10.76
C PRO A 153 -7.09 -24.68 -10.96
N LYS A 154 -8.18 -25.34 -10.58
CA LYS A 154 -9.53 -24.75 -10.68
C LYS A 154 -9.81 -23.78 -9.55
N SER A 155 -9.11 -23.92 -8.44
CA SER A 155 -9.16 -23.07 -7.26
C SER A 155 -7.77 -22.85 -6.71
N MET A 156 -7.53 -21.71 -6.09
CA MET A 156 -6.30 -21.45 -5.32
C MET A 156 -6.12 -22.51 -4.22
N LEU A 157 -7.22 -23.07 -3.70
CA LEU A 157 -7.18 -24.12 -2.68
C LEU A 157 -6.53 -25.42 -3.20
N ASP A 158 -6.56 -25.66 -4.51
CA ASP A 158 -5.91 -26.83 -5.10
C ASP A 158 -4.39 -26.82 -4.92
N LEU A 159 -3.77 -25.64 -4.78
CA LEU A 159 -2.32 -25.47 -4.61
C LEU A 159 -1.78 -26.12 -3.32
N ALA A 160 -2.65 -26.37 -2.35
CA ALA A 160 -2.33 -27.15 -1.14
C ALA A 160 -2.34 -28.67 -1.34
N LYS A 161 -2.84 -29.17 -2.48
CA LYS A 161 -2.93 -30.59 -2.77
C LYS A 161 -1.59 -31.19 -3.21
N PRO A 162 -1.33 -32.50 -2.95
CA PRO A 162 -0.07 -33.14 -3.26
C PRO A 162 0.40 -33.07 -4.71
N GLU A 163 -0.52 -32.98 -5.68
CA GLU A 163 -0.21 -32.86 -7.11
C GLU A 163 0.53 -31.57 -7.47
N TRP A 164 0.49 -30.56 -6.58
CA TRP A 164 1.16 -29.27 -6.73
C TRP A 164 2.52 -29.19 -6.03
N LYS A 165 2.97 -30.28 -5.42
CA LYS A 165 4.25 -30.32 -4.71
C LYS A 165 5.43 -30.00 -5.64
N GLY A 166 6.18 -28.95 -5.28
CA GLY A 166 7.37 -28.50 -6.02
C GLY A 166 7.09 -27.82 -7.35
N LYS A 167 5.83 -27.49 -7.66
CA LYS A 167 5.44 -26.91 -8.96
C LYS A 167 5.18 -25.42 -8.93
N TRP A 168 5.01 -24.81 -7.77
CA TRP A 168 4.65 -23.41 -7.69
C TRP A 168 5.41 -22.65 -6.61
N ALA A 169 5.43 -21.32 -6.78
CA ALA A 169 6.16 -20.38 -5.95
C ALA A 169 5.26 -19.26 -5.42
N ALA A 170 5.68 -18.66 -4.31
CA ALA A 170 5.10 -17.43 -3.76
C ALA A 170 6.15 -16.64 -2.96
N SER A 171 5.79 -15.42 -2.56
CA SER A 171 6.59 -14.57 -1.67
C SER A 171 5.88 -14.40 -0.32
N PRO A 172 5.99 -15.33 0.63
CA PRO A 172 5.18 -15.32 1.85
C PRO A 172 5.43 -14.11 2.75
N THR A 173 6.64 -13.55 2.76
CA THR A 173 6.98 -12.37 3.56
C THR A 173 6.51 -11.06 2.93
N GLY A 174 6.02 -11.08 1.69
CA GLY A 174 5.52 -9.90 0.99
C GLY A 174 4.09 -9.54 1.38
N ALA A 175 3.79 -8.24 1.46
CA ALA A 175 2.47 -7.73 1.79
C ALA A 175 1.38 -8.21 0.82
N ASP A 176 1.71 -8.39 -0.47
CA ASP A 176 0.80 -8.91 -1.49
C ASP A 176 0.30 -10.32 -1.16
N PHE A 177 1.21 -11.23 -0.80
CA PHE A 177 0.82 -12.58 -0.43
C PHE A 177 0.03 -12.61 0.87
N GLN A 178 0.41 -11.80 1.85
CA GLN A 178 -0.33 -11.67 3.11
C GLN A 178 -1.75 -11.13 2.88
N ALA A 179 -1.94 -10.21 1.94
CA ALA A 179 -3.27 -9.73 1.55
C ALA A 179 -4.13 -10.84 0.90
N ILE A 180 -3.53 -11.71 0.08
CA ILE A 180 -4.21 -12.88 -0.49
C ILE A 180 -4.64 -13.84 0.62
N VAL A 181 -3.78 -14.10 1.61
CA VAL A 181 -4.10 -14.93 2.78
C VAL A 181 -5.19 -14.28 3.64
N ALA A 182 -5.17 -12.94 3.81
CA ALA A 182 -6.20 -12.22 4.53
C ALA A 182 -7.57 -12.35 3.86
N ALA A 183 -7.61 -12.30 2.54
CA ALA A 183 -8.84 -12.55 1.78
C ALA A 183 -9.31 -14.00 1.90
N LEU A 184 -8.40 -14.97 1.89
CA LEU A 184 -8.74 -16.37 2.14
C LEU A 184 -9.35 -16.55 3.53
N LEU A 185 -8.75 -15.93 4.56
CA LEU A 185 -9.25 -15.95 5.93
C LEU A 185 -10.68 -15.38 6.03
N GLU A 186 -10.95 -14.24 5.43
CA GLU A 186 -12.28 -13.62 5.43
C GLU A 186 -13.31 -14.47 4.66
N LEU A 187 -12.91 -15.05 3.54
CA LEU A 187 -13.83 -15.83 2.68
C LEU A 187 -14.11 -17.24 3.17
N LYS A 188 -13.16 -17.89 3.84
CA LYS A 188 -13.22 -19.32 4.19
C LYS A 188 -13.10 -19.61 5.68
N GLY A 189 -12.70 -18.60 6.47
CA GLY A 189 -12.47 -18.74 7.90
C GLY A 189 -11.13 -19.36 8.27
N GLU A 190 -10.82 -19.32 9.56
CA GLU A 190 -9.50 -19.66 10.11
C GLU A 190 -9.13 -21.13 9.89
N ALA A 191 -10.07 -22.06 10.11
CA ALA A 191 -9.77 -23.50 9.96
C ALA A 191 -9.33 -23.85 8.53
N ALA A 192 -10.06 -23.37 7.51
CA ALA A 192 -9.73 -23.62 6.11
C ALA A 192 -8.44 -22.92 5.69
N THR A 193 -8.16 -21.73 6.23
CA THR A 193 -6.91 -21.01 5.99
C THR A 193 -5.73 -21.74 6.60
N THR A 194 -5.84 -22.22 7.84
CA THR A 194 -4.80 -23.01 8.51
C THR A 194 -4.47 -24.29 7.72
N GLU A 195 -5.50 -25.01 7.29
CA GLU A 195 -5.34 -26.21 6.46
C GLU A 195 -4.62 -25.90 5.14
N TRP A 196 -5.05 -24.83 4.46
CA TRP A 196 -4.44 -24.42 3.20
C TRP A 196 -2.97 -24.02 3.40
N LEU A 197 -2.64 -23.22 4.44
CA LEU A 197 -1.27 -22.81 4.75
C LEU A 197 -0.36 -24.00 5.05
N ALA A 198 -0.86 -25.00 5.77
CA ALA A 198 -0.11 -26.24 6.05
C ALA A 198 0.18 -27.01 4.75
N GLY A 199 -0.82 -27.20 3.89
CA GLY A 199 -0.65 -27.90 2.62
C GLY A 199 0.22 -27.14 1.64
N MET A 200 0.09 -25.80 1.55
CA MET A 200 0.92 -25.00 0.67
C MET A 200 2.39 -25.05 1.09
N LYS A 201 2.68 -25.02 2.39
CA LYS A 201 4.05 -25.10 2.90
C LYS A 201 4.80 -26.34 2.41
N GLU A 202 4.11 -27.46 2.32
CA GLU A 202 4.68 -28.71 1.81
C GLU A 202 4.91 -28.69 0.30
N ASN A 203 4.18 -27.81 -0.42
CA ASN A 203 4.09 -27.86 -1.87
C ASN A 203 4.82 -26.73 -2.60
N PHE A 204 4.98 -25.56 -1.98
CA PHE A 204 5.49 -24.36 -2.65
C PHE A 204 7.00 -24.16 -2.45
N THR A 205 7.57 -23.29 -3.28
CA THR A 205 8.90 -22.75 -3.12
C THR A 205 8.83 -21.26 -2.77
N ALA A 206 9.48 -20.87 -1.67
CA ALA A 206 9.53 -19.48 -1.24
C ALA A 206 10.55 -18.66 -2.03
N TYR A 207 10.12 -17.48 -2.51
CA TYR A 207 11.00 -16.48 -3.13
C TYR A 207 10.92 -15.15 -2.40
N LYS A 208 12.01 -14.36 -2.46
CA LYS A 208 12.00 -12.97 -2.00
C LYS A 208 11.46 -12.05 -3.09
N GLY A 209 10.15 -11.80 -3.05
CA GLY A 209 9.45 -10.92 -3.97
C GLY A 209 8.84 -11.61 -5.18
N ASN A 210 7.74 -11.04 -5.65
CA ASN A 210 6.93 -11.56 -6.75
C ASN A 210 7.66 -11.50 -8.09
N SER A 211 8.42 -10.43 -8.35
CA SER A 211 9.27 -10.33 -9.56
C SER A 211 10.28 -11.45 -9.63
N THR A 212 10.88 -11.84 -8.48
CA THR A 212 11.84 -12.95 -8.43
C THR A 212 11.16 -14.29 -8.71
N ALA A 213 9.97 -14.53 -8.15
CA ALA A 213 9.18 -15.72 -8.42
C ALA A 213 8.78 -15.80 -9.91
N MET A 214 8.34 -14.70 -10.51
CA MET A 214 8.01 -14.64 -11.94
C MET A 214 9.24 -14.91 -12.83
N LYS A 215 10.40 -14.34 -12.50
CA LYS A 215 11.68 -14.59 -13.20
C LYS A 215 12.08 -16.06 -13.13
N ALA A 216 11.86 -16.74 -11.99
CA ALA A 216 12.12 -18.16 -11.85
C ALA A 216 11.21 -19.01 -12.74
N VAL A 217 9.93 -18.63 -12.89
CA VAL A 217 9.01 -19.27 -13.87
C VAL A 217 9.53 -19.04 -15.29
N ASN A 218 9.91 -17.82 -15.64
CA ASN A 218 10.43 -17.48 -16.95
C ASN A 218 11.72 -18.26 -17.31
N ALA A 219 12.58 -18.49 -16.31
CA ALA A 219 13.82 -19.27 -16.46
C ALA A 219 13.57 -20.79 -16.47
N GLY A 220 12.35 -21.25 -16.15
CA GLY A 220 12.02 -22.67 -16.05
C GLY A 220 12.53 -23.34 -14.78
N GLU A 221 12.89 -22.57 -13.73
CA GLU A 221 13.33 -23.08 -12.43
C GLU A 221 12.16 -23.62 -11.61
N ILE A 222 10.98 -23.00 -11.74
CA ILE A 222 9.71 -23.42 -11.16
C ILE A 222 8.62 -23.36 -12.23
N ASP A 223 7.57 -24.14 -12.10
CA ASP A 223 6.56 -24.27 -13.16
C ASP A 223 5.54 -23.12 -13.14
N ALA A 224 5.25 -22.57 -11.95
CA ALA A 224 4.27 -21.50 -11.75
C ALA A 224 4.56 -20.64 -10.53
N ALA A 225 3.85 -19.49 -10.40
CA ALA A 225 3.89 -18.65 -9.20
C ALA A 225 2.56 -17.93 -8.99
N LEU A 226 2.19 -17.69 -7.71
CA LEU A 226 1.05 -16.89 -7.31
C LEU A 226 1.55 -15.48 -6.98
N ILE A 227 1.15 -14.48 -7.78
CA ILE A 227 1.61 -13.09 -7.69
C ILE A 227 0.47 -12.12 -7.98
N TYR A 228 0.74 -10.81 -8.04
CA TYR A 228 -0.19 -9.85 -8.63
C TYR A 228 0.13 -9.57 -10.10
N HIS A 229 -0.90 -9.23 -10.87
CA HIS A 229 -0.89 -9.08 -12.32
C HIS A 229 0.09 -8.02 -12.81
N TYR A 230 0.26 -6.91 -12.09
CA TYR A 230 1.07 -5.79 -12.54
C TYR A 230 2.55 -6.13 -12.71
N TYR A 231 3.08 -7.13 -12.01
CA TYR A 231 4.44 -7.62 -12.24
C TYR A 231 4.64 -8.15 -13.66
N TYR A 232 3.64 -8.89 -14.16
CA TYR A 232 3.67 -9.40 -15.52
C TYR A 232 3.51 -8.28 -16.56
N TYR A 233 2.50 -7.43 -16.40
CA TYR A 233 2.23 -6.36 -17.37
C TYR A 233 3.30 -5.28 -17.37
N GLY A 234 3.89 -4.97 -16.22
CA GLY A 234 5.02 -4.05 -16.12
C GLY A 234 6.24 -4.55 -16.88
N ASP A 235 6.65 -5.81 -16.67
CA ASP A 235 7.76 -6.40 -17.41
C ASP A 235 7.48 -6.46 -18.91
N GLN A 236 6.26 -6.86 -19.33
CA GLN A 236 5.85 -6.89 -20.74
C GLN A 236 5.87 -5.51 -21.41
N ALA A 237 5.58 -4.46 -20.66
CA ALA A 237 5.62 -3.10 -21.18
C ALA A 237 7.04 -2.52 -21.25
N GLU A 238 7.93 -2.96 -20.38
CA GLU A 238 9.32 -2.51 -20.33
C GLU A 238 10.18 -3.26 -21.38
N THR A 239 10.41 -4.54 -21.21
CA THR A 239 11.26 -5.36 -22.09
C THR A 239 10.66 -6.73 -22.42
N GLY A 240 9.81 -7.27 -21.55
CA GLY A 240 9.26 -8.62 -21.63
C GLY A 240 10.29 -9.74 -21.40
N GLU A 241 11.55 -9.41 -21.06
CA GLU A 241 12.61 -10.40 -20.96
C GLU A 241 12.41 -11.36 -19.77
N ASN A 242 11.83 -10.86 -18.68
CA ASN A 242 11.61 -11.65 -17.47
C ASN A 242 10.25 -12.36 -17.43
N SER A 243 9.44 -12.20 -18.46
CA SER A 243 8.11 -12.83 -18.59
C SER A 243 7.85 -13.46 -19.99
N LYS A 244 8.90 -13.62 -20.78
CA LYS A 244 8.82 -14.16 -22.17
C LYS A 244 8.18 -15.55 -22.25
N ASN A 245 8.45 -16.41 -21.25
CA ASN A 245 7.93 -17.78 -21.18
C ASN A 245 6.78 -17.89 -20.16
N VAL A 246 6.24 -16.76 -19.69
CA VAL A 246 5.23 -16.70 -18.63
C VAL A 246 3.87 -16.46 -19.24
N THR A 247 2.87 -17.20 -18.81
CA THR A 247 1.46 -17.03 -19.18
C THR A 247 0.63 -16.72 -17.94
N PRO A 248 -0.15 -15.63 -17.93
CA PRO A 248 -1.04 -15.32 -16.81
C PRO A 248 -2.32 -16.19 -16.86
N TYR A 249 -2.72 -16.72 -15.74
CA TYR A 249 -3.98 -17.43 -15.53
C TYR A 249 -4.75 -16.78 -14.38
N TYR A 250 -5.99 -16.40 -14.62
CA TYR A 250 -6.88 -15.81 -13.63
C TYR A 250 -7.88 -16.84 -13.15
N PHE A 251 -7.91 -17.08 -11.85
CA PHE A 251 -9.02 -17.80 -11.23
C PHE A 251 -10.32 -17.06 -11.50
N LYS A 252 -11.45 -17.77 -11.46
CA LYS A 252 -12.78 -17.22 -11.78
C LYS A 252 -13.81 -17.67 -10.73
N ASN A 253 -15.06 -17.26 -10.93
CA ASN A 253 -16.21 -17.74 -10.16
C ASN A 253 -16.08 -17.45 -8.65
N GLN A 254 -15.61 -16.27 -8.28
CA GLN A 254 -15.44 -15.84 -6.88
C GLN A 254 -14.52 -16.78 -6.06
N ASP A 255 -13.61 -17.47 -6.73
CA ASP A 255 -12.56 -18.22 -6.06
C ASP A 255 -11.69 -17.29 -5.22
N PRO A 256 -11.17 -17.72 -4.04
CA PRO A 256 -10.21 -16.90 -3.29
C PRO A 256 -9.00 -16.45 -4.12
N GLY A 257 -8.57 -17.25 -5.09
CA GLY A 257 -7.50 -16.90 -6.03
C GLY A 257 -7.89 -15.85 -7.08
N ALA A 258 -9.17 -15.50 -7.20
CA ALA A 258 -9.64 -14.37 -8.02
C ALA A 258 -9.68 -13.04 -7.21
N PHE A 259 -9.14 -13.02 -6.00
CA PHE A 259 -9.13 -11.86 -5.13
C PHE A 259 -8.52 -10.64 -5.82
N VAL A 260 -9.22 -9.51 -5.68
CA VAL A 260 -8.75 -8.18 -6.08
C VAL A 260 -8.46 -7.38 -4.82
N SER A 261 -7.19 -7.15 -4.55
CA SER A 261 -6.75 -6.30 -3.45
C SER A 261 -6.97 -4.83 -3.76
N VAL A 262 -7.32 -4.05 -2.76
CA VAL A 262 -7.53 -2.61 -2.86
C VAL A 262 -6.37 -1.89 -2.17
N SER A 263 -5.74 -0.98 -2.89
CA SER A 263 -4.82 0.01 -2.32
C SER A 263 -5.62 1.09 -1.62
N GLY A 264 -5.19 1.49 -0.45
CA GLY A 264 -5.92 2.44 0.38
C GLY A 264 -5.27 3.81 0.49
N GLY A 265 -6.10 4.83 0.68
CA GLY A 265 -5.69 6.17 1.07
C GLY A 265 -6.57 6.69 2.20
N GLY A 266 -5.98 7.28 3.24
CA GLY A 266 -6.70 7.81 4.39
C GLY A 266 -6.01 9.01 5.00
N VAL A 267 -6.78 9.90 5.62
CA VAL A 267 -6.29 11.10 6.33
C VAL A 267 -6.16 10.76 7.80
N LEU A 268 -5.01 11.09 8.42
CA LEU A 268 -4.78 10.79 9.82
C LEU A 268 -5.46 11.80 10.74
N THR A 269 -5.95 11.32 11.89
CA THR A 269 -6.55 12.19 12.94
C THR A 269 -5.55 13.18 13.53
N SER A 270 -4.24 12.90 13.43
CA SER A 270 -3.14 13.77 13.88
C SER A 270 -2.85 14.90 12.90
N SER A 271 -3.41 14.88 11.69
CA SER A 271 -3.15 15.88 10.64
C SER A 271 -3.47 17.29 11.13
N LYS A 272 -2.51 18.19 10.89
CA LYS A 272 -2.69 19.63 11.12
C LYS A 272 -3.13 20.36 9.83
N HIS A 273 -3.13 19.64 8.71
CA HIS A 273 -3.46 20.12 7.37
C HIS A 273 -4.60 19.29 6.78
N ALA A 274 -5.63 18.97 7.61
CA ALA A 274 -6.69 18.03 7.24
C ALA A 274 -7.44 18.42 5.97
N GLU A 275 -7.67 19.72 5.72
CA GLU A 275 -8.35 20.19 4.50
C GLU A 275 -7.52 19.88 3.25
N GLN A 276 -6.23 20.18 3.26
CA GLN A 276 -5.32 19.91 2.14
C GLN A 276 -5.13 18.38 1.95
N ALA A 277 -5.09 17.62 3.04
CA ALA A 277 -5.02 16.16 3.02
C ALA A 277 -6.26 15.53 2.38
N GLN A 278 -7.47 16.03 2.70
CA GLN A 278 -8.72 15.60 2.06
C GLN A 278 -8.75 16.01 0.57
N GLU A 279 -8.24 17.19 0.24
CA GLU A 279 -8.13 17.63 -1.15
C GLU A 279 -7.20 16.74 -1.97
N PHE A 280 -6.05 16.35 -1.40
CA PHE A 280 -5.15 15.39 -2.03
C PHE A 280 -5.81 14.04 -2.25
N LEU A 281 -6.50 13.48 -1.25
CA LEU A 281 -7.20 12.21 -1.39
C LEU A 281 -8.33 12.29 -2.43
N LYS A 282 -9.05 13.40 -2.49
CA LYS A 282 -10.07 13.69 -3.51
C LYS A 282 -9.44 13.77 -4.91
N PHE A 283 -8.26 14.37 -5.06
CA PHE A 283 -7.53 14.42 -6.33
C PHE A 283 -7.14 13.00 -6.77
N VAL A 284 -6.52 12.21 -5.90
CA VAL A 284 -6.06 10.84 -6.20
C VAL A 284 -7.22 9.96 -6.66
N THR A 285 -8.40 10.05 -6.02
CA THR A 285 -9.60 9.29 -6.41
C THR A 285 -10.41 9.95 -7.52
N GLY A 286 -10.09 11.21 -7.85
CA GLY A 286 -10.69 12.00 -8.91
C GLY A 286 -10.25 11.57 -10.30
N LYS A 287 -10.88 12.18 -11.32
CA LYS A 287 -10.59 11.82 -12.72
C LYS A 287 -9.11 11.98 -13.06
N ALA A 288 -8.47 13.08 -12.65
CA ALA A 288 -7.07 13.36 -12.98
C ALA A 288 -6.15 12.29 -12.36
N GLY A 289 -6.25 12.01 -11.07
CA GLY A 289 -5.45 11.01 -10.39
C GLY A 289 -5.67 9.59 -10.92
N GLN A 290 -6.90 9.25 -11.30
CA GLN A 290 -7.22 7.93 -11.85
C GLN A 290 -6.81 7.76 -13.33
N GLU A 291 -6.76 8.82 -14.12
CA GLU A 291 -6.19 8.78 -15.49
C GLU A 291 -4.67 8.56 -15.45
N ILE A 292 -3.96 9.04 -14.41
CA ILE A 292 -2.55 8.71 -14.18
C ILE A 292 -2.37 7.19 -14.02
N LEU A 293 -3.21 6.54 -13.22
CA LEU A 293 -3.22 5.07 -13.09
C LEU A 293 -3.45 4.38 -14.44
N LYS A 294 -4.44 4.83 -15.20
CA LYS A 294 -4.81 4.24 -16.48
C LYS A 294 -3.69 4.30 -17.50
N THR A 295 -2.99 5.42 -17.58
CA THR A 295 -1.99 5.70 -18.62
C THR A 295 -0.56 5.46 -18.17
N GLY A 296 -0.33 5.36 -16.86
CA GLY A 296 0.98 5.17 -16.24
C GLY A 296 1.52 3.75 -16.38
N THR A 297 2.65 3.53 -15.76
CA THR A 297 3.42 2.27 -15.84
C THR A 297 3.18 1.32 -14.67
N SER A 298 2.34 1.69 -13.69
CA SER A 298 2.02 0.83 -12.54
C SER A 298 1.18 -0.38 -12.92
N PHE A 299 0.39 -0.29 -13.99
CA PHE A 299 -0.56 -1.32 -14.42
C PHE A 299 -1.55 -1.75 -13.34
N GLU A 300 -1.82 -0.89 -12.38
CA GLU A 300 -2.92 -1.10 -11.44
C GLU A 300 -4.26 -0.65 -12.03
N TYR A 301 -5.35 -1.13 -11.46
CA TYR A 301 -6.70 -0.77 -11.90
C TYR A 301 -7.15 0.54 -11.26
N PRO A 302 -7.61 1.52 -12.06
CA PRO A 302 -8.40 2.64 -11.54
C PRO A 302 -9.67 2.13 -10.86
N VAL A 303 -9.98 2.70 -9.69
CA VAL A 303 -11.20 2.37 -8.92
C VAL A 303 -12.10 3.59 -8.72
N GLY A 304 -11.60 4.79 -9.00
CA GLY A 304 -12.30 6.05 -8.78
C GLY A 304 -12.87 6.67 -10.04
N SER A 305 -13.84 7.59 -9.87
CA SER A 305 -14.37 8.50 -10.89
C SER A 305 -14.78 7.85 -12.22
N LYS A 306 -15.10 6.54 -12.21
CA LYS A 306 -15.49 5.75 -13.39
C LYS A 306 -14.45 5.74 -14.52
N VAL A 307 -13.17 5.96 -14.20
CA VAL A 307 -12.09 5.84 -15.16
C VAL A 307 -11.92 4.37 -15.55
N ALA A 308 -11.84 4.09 -16.84
CA ALA A 308 -11.67 2.72 -17.34
C ALA A 308 -10.23 2.23 -17.08
N SER A 309 -10.06 0.93 -16.93
CA SER A 309 -8.74 0.29 -16.82
C SER A 309 -7.89 0.51 -18.08
N ASN A 310 -6.58 0.35 -17.95
CA ASN A 310 -5.68 0.27 -19.09
C ASN A 310 -6.12 -0.87 -20.03
N ASP A 311 -6.12 -0.61 -21.33
CA ASP A 311 -6.64 -1.54 -22.35
C ASP A 311 -5.83 -2.86 -22.46
N LYS A 312 -4.61 -2.90 -21.88
CA LYS A 312 -3.80 -4.12 -21.81
C LYS A 312 -4.27 -5.08 -20.72
N LEU A 313 -5.02 -4.58 -19.73
CA LEU A 313 -5.47 -5.37 -18.59
C LEU A 313 -6.77 -6.13 -18.89
N VAL A 314 -6.94 -7.30 -18.30
CA VAL A 314 -8.24 -7.96 -18.25
C VAL A 314 -9.20 -7.04 -17.47
N PRO A 315 -10.36 -6.67 -18.02
CA PRO A 315 -11.30 -5.78 -17.33
C PRO A 315 -11.72 -6.33 -15.95
N LEU A 316 -11.78 -5.46 -14.93
CA LEU A 316 -12.13 -5.86 -13.54
C LEU A 316 -13.37 -6.76 -13.46
N LYS A 317 -14.44 -6.42 -14.22
CA LYS A 317 -15.68 -7.22 -14.26
C LYS A 317 -15.50 -8.66 -14.76
N GLU A 318 -14.47 -8.90 -15.57
CA GLU A 318 -14.18 -10.21 -16.15
C GLU A 318 -13.32 -11.09 -15.23
N LEU A 319 -12.74 -10.49 -14.17
CA LEU A 319 -12.00 -11.24 -13.16
C LEU A 319 -12.91 -12.09 -12.30
N GLN A 320 -14.20 -11.75 -12.18
CA GLN A 320 -15.18 -12.45 -11.35
C GLN A 320 -14.71 -12.59 -9.89
N ALA A 321 -14.10 -11.53 -9.36
CA ALA A 321 -13.53 -11.49 -8.02
C ALA A 321 -14.60 -11.73 -6.94
N PRO A 322 -14.25 -12.37 -5.82
CA PRO A 322 -15.11 -12.43 -4.65
C PRO A 322 -15.24 -11.01 -4.05
N THR A 323 -16.41 -10.74 -3.48
CA THR A 323 -16.61 -9.49 -2.71
C THR A 323 -16.02 -9.67 -1.32
N VAL A 324 -15.09 -8.79 -0.98
CA VAL A 324 -14.43 -8.72 0.34
C VAL A 324 -14.51 -7.30 0.83
N ASP A 325 -15.01 -7.08 2.05
CA ASP A 325 -14.91 -5.76 2.69
C ASP A 325 -13.45 -5.55 3.11
N PRO A 326 -12.74 -4.58 2.52
CA PRO A 326 -11.32 -4.40 2.79
C PRO A 326 -11.01 -3.97 4.24
N ALA A 327 -12.00 -3.45 5.00
CA ALA A 327 -11.86 -3.17 6.43
C ALA A 327 -11.77 -4.43 7.31
N LYS A 328 -12.19 -5.58 6.76
CA LYS A 328 -12.19 -6.86 7.51
C LYS A 328 -10.92 -7.68 7.31
N LEU A 329 -9.99 -7.21 6.49
CA LEU A 329 -8.74 -7.93 6.23
C LEU A 329 -7.80 -7.83 7.44
N ASN A 330 -7.78 -8.91 8.26
CA ASN A 330 -7.09 -8.95 9.54
C ASN A 330 -5.62 -9.39 9.40
N SER A 331 -4.72 -8.42 9.30
CA SER A 331 -3.28 -8.66 9.21
C SER A 331 -2.67 -9.34 10.44
N ALA A 332 -3.18 -9.07 11.64
CA ALA A 332 -2.66 -9.65 12.87
C ALA A 332 -2.90 -11.18 12.91
N THR A 333 -4.14 -11.61 12.66
CA THR A 333 -4.49 -13.04 12.58
C THR A 333 -3.73 -13.73 11.44
N VAL A 334 -3.58 -13.09 10.28
CA VAL A 334 -2.80 -13.64 9.16
C VAL A 334 -1.35 -13.87 9.58
N THR A 335 -0.73 -12.89 10.22
CA THR A 335 0.65 -13.01 10.72
C THR A 335 0.80 -14.18 11.70
N GLU A 336 -0.15 -14.34 12.62
CA GLU A 336 -0.17 -15.45 13.58
C GLU A 336 -0.29 -16.82 12.89
N LEU A 337 -1.24 -16.96 11.98
CA LEU A 337 -1.44 -18.20 11.21
C LEU A 337 -0.23 -18.55 10.35
N MET A 338 0.37 -17.57 9.68
CA MET A 338 1.54 -17.78 8.84
C MET A 338 2.79 -18.11 9.65
N ASN A 339 2.98 -17.49 10.83
CA ASN A 339 4.04 -17.86 11.77
C ASN A 339 3.85 -19.29 12.29
N THR A 340 2.63 -19.66 12.68
CA THR A 340 2.30 -21.02 13.14
C THR A 340 2.57 -22.05 12.06
N ALA A 341 2.28 -21.72 10.80
CA ALA A 341 2.61 -22.55 9.66
C ALA A 341 4.13 -22.54 9.32
N GLY A 342 4.93 -21.65 9.93
CA GLY A 342 6.38 -21.51 9.67
C GLY A 342 6.66 -20.94 8.27
N LEU A 343 5.89 -19.96 7.83
CA LEU A 343 6.02 -19.28 6.55
C LEU A 343 6.64 -17.87 6.67
N LEU A 344 6.65 -17.31 7.88
CA LEU A 344 7.29 -16.04 8.22
C LEU A 344 8.49 -16.27 9.13
#